data_bc68dd5fbf26bf2c97e5a76525bc64ce
#
_entry.id   bc68dd5fbf26bf2c97e5a76525bc64ce
#
_cell.length_a   1.000
_cell.length_b   1.000
_cell.length_c   1.000
_cell.angle_alpha   90.00
_cell.angle_beta   90.00
_cell.angle_gamma   90.00
#
_symmetry.space_group_name_H-M   'P 1'
#
loop_
_entity.id
_entity.type
_entity.pdbx_description
1 polymer ?
#
loop_
_entity_poly.entity_id
_entity_poly.type
_entity_poly.pdbx_seq_one_letter_code
_entity_poly.pdbx_strand_id
1 'polypeptide(L)'
;MIPPDLLRQLRNALPMPVTIAALGREGPPSKMIEGYFRFLCPHCGEMRATVNLRNNLAHCFCCRKNLNNIDLLMTLDYDFRAAVGLLERWLK
;
A
#
# COMPACT_ATOMS: atom_id res chain seq x y z
N MET A 1 -4.24 2.45 22.37
CA MET A 1 -4.61 3.44 21.35
C MET A 1 -3.41 3.75 20.46
N ILE A 2 -3.61 3.80 19.17
CA ILE A 2 -2.54 4.11 18.22
C ILE A 2 -2.45 5.62 18.04
N PRO A 3 -1.27 6.24 18.28
CA PRO A 3 -1.15 7.69 18.14
C PRO A 3 -1.42 8.15 16.70
N PRO A 4 -2.13 9.27 16.51
CA PRO A 4 -2.38 9.81 15.16
C PRO A 4 -1.11 10.09 14.37
N ASP A 5 -0.04 10.55 15.03
CA ASP A 5 1.24 10.81 14.36
C ASP A 5 1.85 9.55 13.79
N LEU A 6 1.74 8.42 14.49
CA LEU A 6 2.22 7.14 13.99
C LEU A 6 1.44 6.72 12.75
N LEU A 7 0.12 6.87 12.77
CA LEU A 7 -0.70 6.53 11.60
C LEU A 7 -0.30 7.37 10.39
N ARG A 8 -0.03 8.66 10.60
CA ARG A 8 0.43 9.54 9.52
C ARG A 8 1.75 9.08 8.96
N GLN A 9 2.70 8.70 9.83
CA GLN A 9 4.01 8.20 9.38
C GLN A 9 3.87 6.91 8.58
N LEU A 10 3.02 5.99 9.02
CA LEU A 10 2.80 4.74 8.32
C LEU A 10 2.22 4.95 6.93
N ARG A 11 1.39 5.97 6.76
CA ARG A 11 0.80 6.28 5.46
C ARG A 11 1.77 7.04 4.55
N ASN A 12 2.58 7.95 5.10
CA ASN A 12 3.33 8.93 4.30
C ASN A 12 4.83 8.70 4.28
N ALA A 13 5.42 8.20 5.36
CA ALA A 13 6.88 8.06 5.45
C ALA A 13 7.39 6.73 4.90
N LEU A 14 6.53 5.72 4.80
CA LEU A 14 6.90 4.42 4.23
C LEU A 14 6.39 4.36 2.78
N PRO A 15 7.28 4.46 1.77
CA PRO A 15 6.83 4.40 0.38
C PRO A 15 6.11 3.10 0.07
N MET A 16 4.98 3.18 -0.65
CA MET A 16 4.19 1.99 -0.96
C MET A 16 4.96 0.92 -1.74
N PRO A 17 5.87 1.27 -2.67
CA PRO A 17 6.70 0.23 -3.30
C PRO A 17 7.51 -0.58 -2.29
N VAL A 18 7.98 0.06 -1.21
CA VAL A 18 8.70 -0.64 -0.14
C VAL A 18 7.76 -1.58 0.61
N THR A 19 6.54 -1.13 0.89
CA THR A 19 5.51 -1.96 1.54
C THR A 19 5.22 -3.20 0.70
N ILE A 20 5.02 -3.03 -0.59
CA ILE A 20 4.72 -4.15 -1.49
C ILE A 20 5.90 -5.12 -1.58
N ALA A 21 7.13 -4.60 -1.65
CA ALA A 21 8.32 -5.44 -1.65
C ALA A 21 8.46 -6.23 -0.34
N ALA A 22 8.15 -5.60 0.79
CA ALA A 22 8.24 -6.26 2.09
C ALA A 22 7.22 -7.37 2.26
N LEU A 23 6.06 -7.27 1.59
CA LEU A 23 5.05 -8.33 1.61
C LEU A 23 5.53 -9.60 0.88
N GLY A 24 6.45 -9.44 -0.07
CA GLY A 24 6.98 -10.59 -0.81
C GLY A 24 5.88 -11.34 -1.56
N ARG A 25 5.78 -12.64 -1.32
CA ARG A 25 4.80 -13.50 -1.99
C ARG A 25 3.35 -13.16 -1.67
N GLU A 26 3.12 -12.56 -0.49
CA GLU A 26 1.77 -12.21 -0.05
C GLU A 26 1.32 -10.87 -0.62
N GLY A 27 2.25 -10.12 -1.22
CA GLY A 27 1.94 -8.85 -1.83
C GLY A 27 1.43 -9.02 -3.25
N PRO A 28 0.78 -7.97 -3.79
CA PRO A 28 0.33 -8.01 -5.17
C PRO A 28 1.50 -7.97 -6.14
N PRO A 29 1.40 -8.63 -7.30
CA PRO A 29 2.39 -8.47 -8.35
C PRO A 29 2.52 -7.00 -8.75
N SER A 30 3.73 -6.58 -9.05
CA SER A 30 4.01 -5.18 -9.38
C SER A 30 5.05 -5.08 -10.48
N LYS A 31 5.08 -3.94 -11.18
CA LYS A 31 6.08 -3.63 -12.18
C LYS A 31 6.17 -2.13 -12.42
N MET A 32 7.31 -1.71 -13.00
CA MET A 32 7.47 -0.33 -13.44
C MET A 32 7.03 -0.21 -14.88
N ILE A 33 6.14 0.72 -15.17
CA ILE A 33 5.68 1.00 -16.52
C ILE A 33 5.80 2.51 -16.76
N GLU A 34 6.64 2.90 -17.69
CA GLU A 34 6.82 4.30 -18.08
C GLU A 34 7.11 5.22 -16.88
N GLY A 35 7.90 4.73 -15.92
CA GLY A 35 8.25 5.49 -14.73
C GLY A 35 7.24 5.43 -13.60
N TYR A 36 6.13 4.72 -13.79
CA TYR A 36 5.11 4.57 -12.76
C TYR A 36 5.19 3.18 -12.12
N PHE A 37 5.06 3.15 -10.79
CA PHE A 37 4.95 1.88 -10.07
C PHE A 37 3.51 1.42 -10.12
N ARG A 38 3.28 0.30 -10.82
CA ARG A 38 1.94 -0.27 -11.01
C ARG A 38 1.87 -1.66 -10.39
N PHE A 39 0.72 -1.97 -9.79
CA PHE A 39 0.53 -3.28 -9.14
C PHE A 39 -0.89 -3.78 -9.34
N LEU A 40 -1.06 -5.08 -9.06
CA LEU A 40 -2.37 -5.70 -9.13
C LEU A 40 -3.25 -5.17 -8.00
N CYS A 41 -4.38 -4.55 -8.35
CA CYS A 41 -5.30 -4.03 -7.34
C CYS A 41 -5.92 -5.19 -6.56
N PRO A 42 -5.73 -5.24 -5.23
CA PRO A 42 -6.29 -6.34 -4.45
C PRO A 42 -7.81 -6.29 -4.32
N HIS A 43 -8.42 -5.15 -4.66
CA HIS A 43 -9.87 -5.01 -4.60
C HIS A 43 -10.56 -5.56 -5.86
N CYS A 44 -10.08 -5.19 -7.05
CA CYS A 44 -10.74 -5.57 -8.30
C CYS A 44 -9.99 -6.62 -9.10
N GLY A 45 -8.74 -6.92 -8.75
CA GLY A 45 -7.95 -7.93 -9.44
C GLY A 45 -7.34 -7.50 -10.77
N GLU A 46 -7.40 -6.22 -11.09
CA GLU A 46 -6.83 -5.70 -12.33
C GLU A 46 -5.46 -5.06 -12.09
N MET A 47 -4.57 -5.17 -13.06
CA MET A 47 -3.21 -4.61 -12.99
C MET A 47 -3.21 -3.13 -13.32
N ARG A 48 -4.02 -2.36 -12.61
CA ARG A 48 -4.26 -0.94 -12.89
C ARG A 48 -4.11 -0.01 -11.70
N ALA A 49 -3.62 -0.51 -10.58
CA ALA A 49 -3.33 0.35 -9.43
C ALA A 49 -1.96 1.00 -9.61
N THR A 50 -1.88 2.31 -9.49
CA THR A 50 -0.65 3.08 -9.71
C THR A 50 -0.37 3.94 -8.49
N VAL A 51 0.88 3.93 -8.03
CA VAL A 51 1.30 4.71 -6.86
C VAL A 51 1.67 6.12 -7.28
N ASN A 52 1.08 7.11 -6.60
CA ASN A 52 1.51 8.49 -6.68
C ASN A 52 2.53 8.73 -5.57
N LEU A 53 3.80 8.90 -5.93
CA LEU A 53 4.88 9.02 -4.96
C LEU A 53 4.84 10.33 -4.17
N ARG A 54 4.12 11.34 -4.64
CA ARG A 54 4.01 12.61 -3.93
C ARG A 54 3.22 12.50 -2.64
N ASN A 55 2.09 11.78 -2.69
CA ASN A 55 1.21 11.63 -1.54
C ASN A 55 1.18 10.21 -1.00
N ASN A 56 1.94 9.31 -1.60
CA ASN A 56 2.03 7.90 -1.23
C ASN A 56 0.66 7.20 -1.22
N LEU A 57 -0.18 7.56 -2.18
CA LEU A 57 -1.48 6.93 -2.38
C LEU A 57 -1.46 6.15 -3.69
N ALA A 58 -2.11 5.00 -3.69
CA ALA A 58 -2.35 4.26 -4.91
C ALA A 58 -3.76 4.57 -5.40
N HIS A 59 -3.90 4.68 -6.71
CA HIS A 59 -5.21 4.83 -7.34
C HIS A 59 -5.39 3.72 -8.36
N CYS A 60 -6.49 2.99 -8.27
CA CYS A 60 -6.82 1.98 -9.27
C CYS A 60 -7.72 2.61 -10.34
N PHE A 61 -7.23 2.61 -11.58
CA PHE A 61 -7.98 3.20 -12.69
C PHE A 61 -9.11 2.32 -13.17
N CYS A 62 -9.22 1.10 -12.67
CA CYS A 62 -10.34 0.21 -12.99
C CYS A 62 -11.50 0.40 -12.02
N CYS A 63 -11.27 0.20 -10.72
CA CYS A 63 -12.33 0.32 -9.72
C CYS A 63 -12.41 1.68 -9.06
N ARG A 64 -11.47 2.56 -9.36
CA ARG A 64 -11.40 3.96 -8.90
C ARG A 64 -11.22 4.13 -7.40
N LYS A 65 -10.72 3.11 -6.72
CA LYS A 65 -10.42 3.21 -5.29
C LYS A 65 -9.02 3.78 -5.07
N ASN A 66 -8.91 4.55 -3.97
CA ASN A 66 -7.62 5.03 -3.49
C ASN A 66 -7.22 4.21 -2.28
N LEU A 67 -5.93 3.86 -2.19
CA LEU A 67 -5.41 3.05 -1.10
C LEU A 67 -4.15 3.70 -0.54
N ASN A 68 -4.08 3.82 0.79
CA ASN A 68 -2.82 4.10 1.46
C ASN A 68 -2.22 2.76 1.92
N ASN A 69 -1.07 2.79 2.63
CA ASN A 69 -0.44 1.56 3.09
C ASN A 69 -1.36 0.72 3.98
N ILE A 70 -2.12 1.37 4.85
CA ILE A 70 -3.02 0.66 5.76
C ILE A 70 -4.18 0.05 4.98
N ASP A 71 -4.78 0.82 4.06
CA ASP A 71 -5.86 0.33 3.21
C ASP A 71 -5.41 -0.86 2.38
N LEU A 72 -4.19 -0.80 1.83
CA LEU A 72 -3.63 -1.88 1.02
C LEU A 72 -3.58 -3.18 1.82
N LEU A 73 -3.01 -3.14 3.03
CA LEU A 73 -2.90 -4.35 3.85
C LEU A 73 -4.27 -4.86 4.28
N MET A 74 -5.19 -3.98 4.63
CA MET A 74 -6.53 -4.39 5.02
C MET A 74 -7.29 -5.04 3.86
N THR A 75 -7.08 -4.57 2.64
CA THR A 75 -7.67 -5.18 1.46
C THR A 75 -7.06 -6.55 1.17
N LEU A 76 -5.83 -6.79 1.64
CA LEU A 76 -5.16 -8.09 1.56
C LEU A 76 -5.48 -9.00 2.76
N ASP A 77 -6.57 -8.70 3.47
CA ASP A 77 -7.10 -9.49 4.60
C ASP A 77 -6.34 -9.36 5.92
N TYR A 78 -5.46 -8.41 6.05
CA TYR A 78 -4.91 -8.06 7.36
C TYR A 78 -5.92 -7.19 8.10
N ASP A 79 -6.15 -7.46 9.39
CA ASP A 79 -6.96 -6.55 10.18
C ASP A 79 -6.16 -5.27 10.48
N PHE A 80 -6.83 -4.26 11.01
CA PHE A 80 -6.21 -2.95 11.24
C PHE A 80 -4.98 -3.06 12.15
N ARG A 81 -5.07 -3.80 13.24
CA ARG A 81 -3.96 -3.95 14.18
C ARG A 81 -2.76 -4.66 13.55
N ALA A 82 -3.03 -5.73 12.81
CA ALA A 82 -1.99 -6.48 12.13
C ALA A 82 -1.31 -5.60 11.07
N ALA A 83 -2.10 -4.84 10.31
CA ALA A 83 -1.57 -3.93 9.30
C ALA A 83 -0.66 -2.88 9.92
N VAL A 84 -1.12 -2.22 10.99
CA VAL A 84 -0.33 -1.20 11.68
C VAL A 84 0.96 -1.80 12.25
N GLY A 85 0.88 -2.97 12.87
CA GLY A 85 2.06 -3.63 13.44
C GLY A 85 3.12 -3.96 12.41
N LEU A 86 2.72 -4.47 11.25
CA LEU A 86 3.66 -4.77 10.17
C LEU A 86 4.29 -3.50 9.60
N LEU A 87 3.49 -2.48 9.33
CA LEU A 87 3.99 -1.23 8.78
C LEU A 87 4.96 -0.55 9.75
N GLU A 88 4.65 -0.59 11.03
CA GLU A 88 5.55 -0.04 12.06
C GLU A 88 6.89 -0.76 12.05
N ARG A 89 6.87 -2.08 11.90
CA ARG A 89 8.09 -2.88 11.83
C ARG A 89 8.92 -2.50 10.60
N TRP A 90 8.28 -2.30 9.46
CA TRP A 90 8.98 -1.98 8.21
C TRP A 90 9.46 -0.53 8.16
N LEU A 91 8.82 0.36 8.91
CA LEU A 91 9.20 1.76 8.96
C LEU A 91 10.56 1.97 9.65
N LYS A 92 10.93 1.08 10.55
CA LYS A 92 12.18 1.19 11.31
C LYS A 92 13.43 0.76 10.53
#